data_a11c2179d588c61c675b63e6bb9ac7ab
#
_entry.id   a11c2179d588c61c675b63e6bb9ac7ab
#
_cell.length_a   1.000
_cell.length_b   1.000
_cell.length_c   1.000
_cell.angle_alpha   90.00
_cell.angle_beta   90.00
_cell.angle_gamma   90.00
#
_symmetry.space_group_name_H-M   'P 1'
#
loop_
_entity.id
_entity.type
_entity.pdbx_description
1 polymer ?
#
loop_
_entity_poly.entity_id
_entity_poly.type
_entity_poly.pdbx_seq_one_letter_code
_entity_poly.pdbx_strand_id
1 'polypeptide(L)'
;MSQTRRVLTRGLFVGPLTFAMGGVLRPAVSAAQGIKRAVPDYRAQVIQAQDSMPSGNLRGRRATERTLERLDELGIDFSASRLILVNIPAAEVIAYEGGHEVLRSRVVVGAGRTPTPQLLTSVTSVRTNPPWHVPASIVAEIRASGAVGFQAVGNRLIQPPGPNNPLGPLRVGLLDSDGIFLHGTNRPRLFEREGRALSHGCIRVERIHDLSAWVLDVPATDVQVAAATGRTIELYAPQEVQVVLAYLTAWPDSMGRMTIHPDPYGLDAPSARQVRVRRVMRSTPDDPLEVEAAARATLEAASRM
;
A
#
# COMPACT_ATOMS: atom_id res chain seq x y z
N MET A 1 -7.28 54.27 69.14
CA MET A 1 -8.10 53.95 67.97
C MET A 1 -7.24 53.08 67.05
N SER A 2 -7.36 51.77 67.17
CA SER A 2 -6.65 50.84 66.30
C SER A 2 -7.58 49.68 66.01
N GLN A 3 -7.94 49.50 64.75
CA GLN A 3 -8.80 48.39 64.28
C GLN A 3 -7.93 47.21 63.87
N THR A 4 -8.16 46.09 64.56
CA THR A 4 -7.55 44.82 64.33
C THR A 4 -8.29 44.09 63.20
N ARG A 5 -7.67 43.88 62.05
CA ARG A 5 -8.19 43.03 60.97
C ARG A 5 -7.89 41.56 61.26
N ARG A 6 -8.96 40.77 61.39
CA ARG A 6 -8.87 39.27 61.42
C ARG A 6 -8.70 38.74 60.01
N VAL A 7 -7.65 37.96 59.82
CA VAL A 7 -7.40 37.16 58.60
C VAL A 7 -8.05 35.79 58.81
N LEU A 8 -9.02 35.46 57.94
CA LEU A 8 -9.64 34.14 57.86
C LEU A 8 -8.83 33.29 56.89
N THR A 9 -8.11 32.32 57.40
CA THR A 9 -7.46 31.26 56.62
C THR A 9 -8.51 30.21 56.22
N ARG A 10 -8.82 30.15 54.91
CA ARG A 10 -9.59 29.05 54.32
C ARG A 10 -8.62 27.91 53.98
N GLY A 11 -8.74 26.82 54.71
CA GLY A 11 -8.06 25.58 54.36
C GLY A 11 -8.67 24.95 53.10
N LEU A 12 -7.85 24.72 52.08
CA LEU A 12 -8.20 23.90 50.93
C LEU A 12 -8.01 22.44 51.33
N PHE A 13 -9.12 21.69 51.36
CA PHE A 13 -9.10 20.23 51.37
C PHE A 13 -8.83 19.74 49.94
N VAL A 14 -7.67 19.15 49.69
CA VAL A 14 -7.38 18.42 48.48
C VAL A 14 -7.74 16.95 48.73
N GLY A 15 -8.89 16.54 48.24
CA GLY A 15 -9.27 15.13 48.19
C GLY A 15 -8.59 14.44 46.98
N PRO A 16 -8.28 13.14 47.06
CA PRO A 16 -7.64 12.41 45.95
C PRO A 16 -8.63 12.23 44.81
N LEU A 17 -8.30 12.78 43.63
CA LEU A 17 -9.00 12.46 42.38
C LEU A 17 -8.58 11.04 41.96
N THR A 18 -9.47 10.08 42.15
CA THR A 18 -9.39 8.76 41.50
C THR A 18 -9.70 8.93 40.01
N PHE A 19 -8.69 8.89 39.17
CA PHE A 19 -8.87 8.76 37.74
C PHE A 19 -9.38 7.34 37.46
N ALA A 20 -10.67 7.19 37.18
CA ALA A 20 -11.22 6.00 36.56
C ALA A 20 -10.73 5.97 35.11
N MET A 21 -9.80 5.05 34.80
CA MET A 21 -9.48 4.69 33.42
C MET A 21 -10.70 3.99 32.79
N GLY A 22 -11.64 4.79 32.31
CA GLY A 22 -12.64 4.34 31.38
C GLY A 22 -11.98 4.15 30.02
N GLY A 23 -11.62 2.91 29.67
CA GLY A 23 -11.20 2.56 28.33
C GLY A 23 -12.34 2.87 27.37
N VAL A 24 -12.29 4.00 26.70
CA VAL A 24 -13.14 4.31 25.56
C VAL A 24 -12.64 3.42 24.44
N LEU A 25 -13.33 2.29 24.22
CA LEU A 25 -13.28 1.57 22.95
C LEU A 25 -13.68 2.56 21.86
N ARG A 26 -12.70 3.19 21.20
CA ARG A 26 -12.96 3.97 20.00
C ARG A 26 -13.45 2.97 18.95
N PRO A 27 -14.65 3.17 18.35
CA PRO A 27 -15.05 2.36 17.21
C PRO A 27 -13.98 2.57 16.11
N ALA A 28 -13.48 1.46 15.54
CA ALA A 28 -12.62 1.50 14.38
C ALA A 28 -13.32 2.34 13.30
N VAL A 29 -12.78 3.52 13.01
CA VAL A 29 -13.32 4.40 11.97
C VAL A 29 -12.78 3.87 10.66
N SER A 30 -13.58 3.03 9.98
CA SER A 30 -13.28 2.60 8.62
C SER A 30 -13.04 3.83 7.74
N ALA A 31 -11.80 4.03 7.31
CA ALA A 31 -11.35 5.19 6.55
C ALA A 31 -11.90 5.26 5.10
N ALA A 32 -12.76 4.32 4.71
CA ALA A 32 -13.39 4.28 3.41
C ALA A 32 -14.90 4.11 3.58
N GLN A 33 -15.64 5.22 3.61
CA GLN A 33 -17.10 5.19 3.32
C GLN A 33 -17.32 4.92 1.82
N GLY A 34 -16.68 3.86 1.29
CA GLY A 34 -16.97 3.29 -0.01
C GLY A 34 -17.96 2.15 0.18
N ILE A 35 -18.79 1.90 -0.82
CA ILE A 35 -19.71 0.76 -0.86
C ILE A 35 -18.85 -0.50 -0.70
N LYS A 36 -18.97 -1.19 0.45
CA LYS A 36 -18.33 -2.49 0.66
C LYS A 36 -18.95 -3.48 -0.32
N ARG A 37 -18.20 -3.90 -1.32
CA ARG A 37 -18.63 -4.88 -2.32
C ARG A 37 -18.10 -6.25 -1.91
N ALA A 38 -18.99 -7.22 -1.72
CA ALA A 38 -18.57 -8.61 -1.47
C ALA A 38 -17.68 -9.11 -2.63
N VAL A 39 -16.61 -9.80 -2.27
CA VAL A 39 -15.68 -10.39 -3.25
C VAL A 39 -16.42 -11.51 -3.97
N PRO A 40 -16.51 -11.46 -5.31
CA PRO A 40 -17.07 -12.57 -6.07
C PRO A 40 -16.06 -13.73 -6.14
N ASP A 41 -16.53 -14.89 -6.55
CA ASP A 41 -15.62 -15.95 -6.99
C ASP A 41 -14.98 -15.53 -8.33
N TYR A 42 -13.82 -14.89 -8.26
CA TYR A 42 -13.10 -14.43 -9.43
C TYR A 42 -12.71 -15.57 -10.37
N ARG A 43 -12.39 -16.75 -9.83
CA ARG A 43 -12.05 -17.92 -10.63
C ARG A 43 -13.25 -18.39 -11.45
N ALA A 44 -14.43 -18.50 -10.82
CA ALA A 44 -15.67 -18.84 -11.51
C ALA A 44 -16.03 -17.80 -12.60
N GLN A 45 -15.85 -16.52 -12.32
CA GLN A 45 -16.08 -15.46 -13.32
C GLN A 45 -15.16 -15.58 -14.54
N VAL A 46 -13.88 -15.91 -14.34
CA VAL A 46 -12.93 -16.10 -15.45
C VAL A 46 -13.31 -17.34 -16.27
N ILE A 47 -13.70 -18.44 -15.64
CA ILE A 47 -14.21 -19.64 -16.32
C ILE A 47 -15.43 -19.32 -17.16
N GLN A 48 -16.43 -18.66 -16.57
CA GLN A 48 -17.63 -18.24 -17.29
C GLN A 48 -17.32 -17.37 -18.50
N ALA A 49 -16.38 -16.43 -18.35
CA ALA A 49 -15.93 -15.58 -19.45
C ALA A 49 -15.23 -16.40 -20.55
N GLN A 50 -14.43 -17.40 -20.19
CA GLN A 50 -13.78 -18.30 -21.13
C GLN A 50 -14.81 -19.13 -21.92
N ASP A 51 -15.80 -19.70 -21.24
CA ASP A 51 -16.84 -20.55 -21.87
C ASP A 51 -17.74 -19.76 -22.81
N SER A 52 -18.03 -18.50 -22.45
CA SER A 52 -18.86 -17.60 -23.27
C SER A 52 -18.11 -16.95 -24.44
N MET A 53 -16.78 -17.15 -24.54
CA MET A 53 -15.94 -16.47 -25.51
C MET A 53 -15.99 -17.14 -26.87
N PRO A 54 -16.15 -16.38 -27.98
CA PRO A 54 -16.09 -16.93 -29.33
C PRO A 54 -14.78 -17.69 -29.60
N SER A 55 -14.85 -18.81 -30.33
CA SER A 55 -13.70 -19.65 -30.63
C SER A 55 -12.56 -18.91 -31.35
N GLY A 56 -12.89 -17.89 -32.15
CA GLY A 56 -11.91 -17.05 -32.85
C GLY A 56 -11.20 -16.01 -31.98
N ASN A 57 -11.63 -15.79 -30.73
CA ASN A 57 -10.98 -14.84 -29.84
C ASN A 57 -9.77 -15.48 -29.13
N LEU A 58 -8.71 -15.75 -29.88
CA LEU A 58 -7.51 -16.40 -29.37
C LEU A 58 -6.81 -15.62 -28.27
N ARG A 59 -6.84 -14.29 -28.35
CA ARG A 59 -6.25 -13.42 -27.29
C ARG A 59 -7.02 -13.56 -25.98
N GLY A 60 -8.33 -13.49 -26.02
CA GLY A 60 -9.16 -13.61 -24.83
C GLY A 60 -9.03 -14.98 -24.18
N ARG A 61 -9.05 -16.07 -24.99
CA ARG A 61 -8.86 -17.43 -24.47
C ARG A 61 -7.52 -17.60 -23.76
N ARG A 62 -6.43 -17.11 -24.34
CA ARG A 62 -5.12 -17.16 -23.68
C ARG A 62 -5.09 -16.34 -22.38
N ALA A 63 -5.67 -15.16 -22.39
CA ALA A 63 -5.76 -14.32 -21.20
C ALA A 63 -6.51 -15.01 -20.06
N THR A 64 -7.63 -15.68 -20.36
CA THR A 64 -8.40 -16.43 -19.35
C THR A 64 -7.63 -17.66 -18.87
N GLU A 65 -7.04 -18.47 -19.75
CA GLU A 65 -6.20 -19.62 -19.40
C GLU A 65 -5.03 -19.21 -18.49
N ARG A 66 -4.27 -18.21 -18.90
CA ARG A 66 -3.14 -17.69 -18.11
C ARG A 66 -3.55 -17.08 -16.78
N THR A 67 -4.70 -16.43 -16.74
CA THR A 67 -5.25 -15.89 -15.49
C THR A 67 -5.63 -17.01 -14.53
N LEU A 68 -6.29 -18.07 -14.99
CA LEU A 68 -6.61 -19.23 -14.17
C LEU A 68 -5.36 -19.92 -13.61
N GLU A 69 -4.36 -20.19 -14.45
CA GLU A 69 -3.07 -20.76 -14.02
C GLU A 69 -2.42 -19.91 -12.91
N ARG A 70 -2.42 -18.58 -13.07
CA ARG A 70 -1.83 -17.65 -12.10
C ARG A 70 -2.64 -17.54 -10.80
N LEU A 71 -3.97 -17.57 -10.89
CA LEU A 71 -4.82 -17.63 -9.69
C LEU A 71 -4.58 -18.90 -8.88
N ASP A 72 -4.46 -20.05 -9.57
CA ASP A 72 -4.17 -21.33 -8.93
C ASP A 72 -2.75 -21.34 -8.31
N GLU A 73 -1.74 -20.79 -9.00
CA GLU A 73 -0.39 -20.64 -8.46
C GLU A 73 -0.33 -19.67 -7.28
N LEU A 74 -1.04 -18.54 -7.36
CA LEU A 74 -1.04 -17.53 -6.31
C LEU A 74 -1.76 -18.02 -5.04
N GLY A 75 -2.83 -18.80 -5.19
CA GLY A 75 -3.62 -19.27 -4.05
C GLY A 75 -4.12 -18.12 -3.17
N ILE A 76 -4.66 -17.05 -3.80
CA ILE A 76 -5.05 -15.83 -3.10
C ILE A 76 -6.25 -16.11 -2.20
N ASP A 77 -6.11 -15.87 -0.91
CA ASP A 77 -7.22 -15.87 0.02
C ASP A 77 -7.89 -14.49 0.08
N PHE A 78 -8.95 -14.31 -0.70
CA PHE A 78 -9.73 -13.08 -0.70
C PHE A 78 -10.59 -12.89 0.56
N SER A 79 -10.71 -13.92 1.41
CA SER A 79 -11.40 -13.84 2.70
C SER A 79 -10.48 -13.38 3.85
N ALA A 80 -9.18 -13.24 3.58
CA ALA A 80 -8.20 -12.76 4.54
C ALA A 80 -8.67 -11.48 5.24
N SER A 81 -8.23 -11.30 6.49
CA SER A 81 -8.61 -10.13 7.28
C SER A 81 -8.29 -8.84 6.55
N ARG A 82 -7.08 -8.74 5.95
CA ARG A 82 -6.66 -7.59 5.14
C ARG A 82 -5.71 -8.02 4.02
N LEU A 83 -6.07 -7.65 2.78
CA LEU A 83 -5.32 -8.01 1.58
C LEU A 83 -5.23 -6.81 0.62
N ILE A 84 -4.04 -6.55 0.10
CA ILE A 84 -3.80 -5.64 -1.03
C ILE A 84 -3.50 -6.50 -2.26
N LEU A 85 -4.31 -6.38 -3.30
CA LEU A 85 -4.03 -6.93 -4.62
C LEU A 85 -3.62 -5.79 -5.57
N VAL A 86 -2.42 -5.87 -6.14
CA VAL A 86 -2.03 -5.07 -7.30
C VAL A 86 -2.17 -5.92 -8.54
N ASN A 87 -3.13 -5.62 -9.39
CA ASN A 87 -3.23 -6.25 -10.70
C ASN A 87 -2.41 -5.46 -11.73
N ILE A 88 -1.26 -5.99 -12.12
CA ILE A 88 -0.28 -5.33 -12.98
C ILE A 88 -0.86 -4.98 -14.37
N PRO A 89 -1.51 -5.91 -15.12
CA PRO A 89 -2.12 -5.61 -16.42
C PRO A 89 -3.23 -4.55 -16.37
N ALA A 90 -4.08 -4.61 -15.35
CA ALA A 90 -5.15 -3.63 -15.14
C ALA A 90 -4.61 -2.26 -14.68
N ALA A 91 -3.38 -2.24 -14.17
CA ALA A 91 -2.77 -1.10 -13.50
C ALA A 91 -3.67 -0.54 -12.39
N GLU A 92 -4.14 -1.43 -11.52
CA GLU A 92 -5.01 -1.12 -10.38
C GLU A 92 -4.48 -1.76 -9.09
N VAL A 93 -4.72 -1.09 -7.97
CA VAL A 93 -4.61 -1.66 -6.63
C VAL A 93 -5.99 -1.74 -6.02
N ILE A 94 -6.27 -2.86 -5.37
CA ILE A 94 -7.54 -3.13 -4.70
C ILE A 94 -7.20 -3.58 -3.28
N ALA A 95 -7.84 -2.97 -2.27
CA ALA A 95 -7.77 -3.44 -0.91
C ALA A 95 -9.04 -4.18 -0.53
N TYR A 96 -8.86 -5.32 0.12
CA TYR A 96 -9.92 -6.18 0.61
C TYR A 96 -9.84 -6.29 2.13
N GLU A 97 -11.00 -6.36 2.78
CA GLU A 97 -11.13 -6.54 4.22
C GLU A 97 -12.29 -7.50 4.51
N GLY A 98 -11.98 -8.65 5.12
CA GLY A 98 -12.97 -9.66 5.49
C GLY A 98 -13.87 -10.07 4.32
N GLY A 99 -13.31 -10.33 3.15
CA GLY A 99 -14.05 -10.73 1.96
C GLY A 99 -14.81 -9.60 1.24
N HIS A 100 -14.45 -8.34 1.48
CA HIS A 100 -15.06 -7.19 0.81
C HIS A 100 -14.02 -6.28 0.18
N GLU A 101 -14.28 -5.80 -1.02
CA GLU A 101 -13.52 -4.70 -1.61
C GLU A 101 -13.86 -3.40 -0.85
N VAL A 102 -12.83 -2.74 -0.29
CA VAL A 102 -12.98 -1.52 0.50
C VAL A 102 -12.30 -0.31 -0.12
N LEU A 103 -11.33 -0.53 -1.01
CA LEU A 103 -10.63 0.52 -1.74
C LEU A 103 -10.22 0.02 -3.11
N ARG A 104 -10.36 0.86 -4.13
CA ARG A 104 -9.78 0.67 -5.47
C ARG A 104 -9.11 1.96 -5.92
N SER A 105 -7.93 1.84 -6.55
CA SER A 105 -7.18 2.97 -7.06
C SER A 105 -6.42 2.62 -8.31
N ARG A 106 -6.23 3.59 -9.19
CA ARG A 106 -5.31 3.47 -10.32
C ARG A 106 -3.87 3.42 -9.80
N VAL A 107 -3.02 2.68 -10.52
CA VAL A 107 -1.59 2.65 -10.25
C VAL A 107 -0.78 2.84 -11.53
N VAL A 108 0.52 3.16 -11.36
CA VAL A 108 1.52 3.07 -12.41
C VAL A 108 2.48 1.97 -12.00
N VAL A 109 2.62 0.97 -12.85
CA VAL A 109 3.48 -0.22 -12.65
C VAL A 109 4.76 -0.13 -13.47
N GLY A 110 5.67 -1.08 -13.31
CA GLY A 110 6.92 -1.16 -14.04
C GLY A 110 6.73 -1.21 -15.55
N ALA A 111 7.64 -0.60 -16.30
CA ALA A 111 7.70 -0.74 -17.75
C ALA A 111 8.17 -2.16 -18.16
N GLY A 112 7.93 -2.57 -19.39
CA GLY A 112 8.33 -3.92 -19.87
C GLY A 112 9.81 -4.24 -19.69
N ARG A 113 10.70 -3.23 -19.76
CA ARG A 113 12.15 -3.40 -19.50
C ARG A 113 12.52 -3.45 -18.01
N THR A 114 11.64 -2.99 -17.14
CA THR A 114 11.80 -2.95 -15.69
C THR A 114 10.49 -3.38 -15.03
N PRO A 115 10.08 -4.63 -15.22
CA PRO A 115 8.75 -5.08 -14.82
C PRO A 115 8.58 -5.09 -13.31
N THR A 116 7.37 -4.79 -12.85
CA THR A 116 6.95 -5.11 -11.49
C THR A 116 6.86 -6.63 -11.37
N PRO A 117 7.54 -7.26 -10.40
CA PRO A 117 7.52 -8.71 -10.24
C PRO A 117 6.18 -9.22 -9.72
N GLN A 118 5.86 -10.50 -9.97
CA GLN A 118 4.80 -11.20 -9.27
C GLN A 118 5.31 -11.64 -7.89
N LEU A 119 4.60 -11.24 -6.82
CA LEU A 119 5.07 -11.37 -5.45
C LEU A 119 3.90 -11.57 -4.48
N LEU A 120 4.04 -12.52 -3.56
CA LEU A 120 3.28 -12.60 -2.32
C LEU A 120 4.17 -12.14 -1.18
N THR A 121 3.69 -11.17 -0.40
CA THR A 121 4.44 -10.59 0.72
C THR A 121 3.48 -9.93 1.72
N SER A 122 4.01 -9.18 2.66
CA SER A 122 3.23 -8.39 3.62
C SER A 122 3.74 -6.94 3.68
N VAL A 123 2.90 -6.03 4.14
CA VAL A 123 3.31 -4.65 4.46
C VAL A 123 4.27 -4.66 5.65
N THR A 124 5.35 -3.89 5.56
CA THR A 124 6.27 -3.66 6.68
C THR A 124 5.92 -2.41 7.46
N SER A 125 5.68 -1.30 6.74
CA SER A 125 5.45 0.02 7.33
C SER A 125 4.85 0.99 6.33
N VAL A 126 4.34 2.11 6.82
CA VAL A 126 4.04 3.31 6.05
C VAL A 126 5.03 4.40 6.47
N ARG A 127 5.69 5.02 5.49
CA ARG A 127 6.63 6.11 5.76
C ARG A 127 6.10 7.41 5.15
N THR A 128 6.01 8.46 5.97
CA THR A 128 5.73 9.81 5.50
C THR A 128 7.01 10.46 4.98
N ASN A 129 6.87 11.33 3.98
CA ASN A 129 7.95 12.12 3.41
C ASN A 129 9.26 11.32 3.24
N PRO A 130 9.23 10.19 2.48
CA PRO A 130 10.37 9.31 2.33
C PRO A 130 11.50 10.00 1.55
N PRO A 131 12.76 9.95 2.00
CA PRO A 131 13.89 10.24 1.13
C PRO A 131 13.96 9.16 0.04
N TRP A 132 14.29 9.57 -1.19
CA TRP A 132 14.47 8.63 -2.27
C TRP A 132 15.93 8.20 -2.41
N HIS A 133 16.21 6.99 -2.01
CA HIS A 133 17.48 6.34 -2.28
C HIS A 133 17.48 5.85 -3.73
N VAL A 134 18.24 6.50 -4.58
CA VAL A 134 18.27 6.18 -6.01
C VAL A 134 18.86 4.79 -6.22
N PRO A 135 18.14 3.86 -6.88
CA PRO A 135 18.67 2.55 -7.22
C PRO A 135 19.95 2.66 -8.07
N ALA A 136 20.94 1.82 -7.81
CA ALA A 136 22.23 1.85 -8.50
C ALA A 136 22.07 1.78 -10.03
N SER A 137 21.08 1.02 -10.52
CA SER A 137 20.76 0.84 -11.94
C SER A 137 20.40 2.13 -12.68
N ILE A 138 19.92 3.17 -11.98
CA ILE A 138 19.49 4.44 -12.60
C ILE A 138 20.31 5.65 -12.15
N VAL A 139 21.33 5.47 -11.31
CA VAL A 139 22.21 6.57 -10.88
C VAL A 139 22.87 7.27 -12.08
N ALA A 140 23.34 6.50 -13.05
CA ALA A 140 23.97 7.06 -14.26
C ALA A 140 22.98 7.90 -15.09
N GLU A 141 21.75 7.44 -15.25
CA GLU A 141 20.67 8.17 -15.94
C GLU A 141 20.35 9.48 -15.23
N ILE A 142 20.20 9.47 -13.90
CA ILE A 142 19.93 10.66 -13.11
C ILE A 142 21.07 11.68 -13.22
N ARG A 143 22.32 11.24 -13.16
CA ARG A 143 23.48 12.13 -13.34
C ARG A 143 23.53 12.72 -14.75
N ALA A 144 23.28 11.93 -15.77
CA ALA A 144 23.26 12.37 -17.16
C ALA A 144 22.13 13.35 -17.47
N SER A 145 21.00 13.27 -16.74
CA SER A 145 19.86 14.18 -16.91
C SER A 145 20.10 15.60 -16.37
N GLY A 146 21.21 15.85 -15.66
CA GLY A 146 21.46 17.13 -15.00
C GLY A 146 20.50 17.43 -13.85
N ALA A 147 19.78 16.43 -13.32
CA ALA A 147 18.83 16.62 -12.26
C ALA A 147 19.52 17.13 -10.97
N VAL A 148 18.93 18.16 -10.35
CA VAL A 148 19.43 18.80 -9.14
C VAL A 148 18.68 18.37 -7.88
N GLY A 149 19.21 18.73 -6.69
CA GLY A 149 18.54 18.43 -5.41
C GLY A 149 18.87 17.05 -4.85
N PHE A 150 19.94 16.42 -5.32
CA PHE A 150 20.45 15.16 -4.80
C PHE A 150 21.66 15.36 -3.89
N GLN A 151 21.73 14.53 -2.85
CA GLN A 151 22.88 14.44 -1.95
C GLN A 151 23.66 13.16 -2.29
N ALA A 152 24.97 13.28 -2.48
CA ALA A 152 25.86 12.15 -2.66
C ALA A 152 26.36 11.68 -1.27
N VAL A 153 26.10 10.41 -0.95
CA VAL A 153 26.57 9.76 0.29
C VAL A 153 27.34 8.51 -0.13
N GLY A 154 28.67 8.63 -0.21
CA GLY A 154 29.52 7.64 -0.85
C GLY A 154 29.11 7.41 -2.30
N ASN A 155 28.89 6.16 -2.68
CA ASN A 155 28.43 5.79 -4.04
C ASN A 155 26.91 5.92 -4.24
N ARG A 156 26.17 6.33 -3.20
CA ARG A 156 24.70 6.45 -3.25
C ARG A 156 24.28 7.88 -3.56
N LEU A 157 23.16 8.00 -4.26
CA LEU A 157 22.50 9.25 -4.53
C LEU A 157 21.17 9.25 -3.77
N ILE A 158 20.92 10.29 -2.97
CA ILE A 158 19.71 10.42 -2.15
C ILE A 158 19.04 11.75 -2.51
N GLN A 159 17.74 11.69 -2.81
CA GLN A 159 16.93 12.89 -2.94
C GLN A 159 16.13 13.09 -1.64
N PRO A 160 16.27 14.23 -0.97
CA PRO A 160 15.47 14.56 0.21
C PRO A 160 13.97 14.55 -0.07
N PRO A 161 13.12 14.45 0.95
CA PRO A 161 11.69 14.72 0.82
C PRO A 161 11.42 16.08 0.18
N GLY A 162 10.32 16.19 -0.55
CA GLY A 162 9.92 17.45 -1.17
C GLY A 162 9.08 17.28 -2.43
N PRO A 163 8.62 18.39 -3.02
CA PRO A 163 7.68 18.36 -4.16
C PRO A 163 8.26 17.72 -5.43
N ASN A 164 9.59 17.69 -5.56
CA ASN A 164 10.27 17.07 -6.70
C ASN A 164 10.64 15.61 -6.48
N ASN A 165 10.40 15.06 -5.26
CA ASN A 165 10.71 13.67 -4.96
C ASN A 165 9.71 12.74 -5.65
N PRO A 166 10.15 11.78 -6.49
CA PRO A 166 9.25 10.91 -7.26
C PRO A 166 8.47 9.93 -6.40
N LEU A 167 8.85 9.71 -5.13
CA LEU A 167 8.10 8.87 -4.21
C LEU A 167 6.83 9.56 -3.68
N GLY A 168 6.73 10.90 -3.84
CA GLY A 168 5.63 11.66 -3.26
C GLY A 168 5.66 11.65 -1.72
N PRO A 169 4.51 11.95 -1.08
CA PRO A 169 4.46 12.16 0.37
C PRO A 169 4.46 10.87 1.20
N LEU A 170 4.17 9.72 0.61
CA LEU A 170 3.95 8.47 1.32
C LEU A 170 4.55 7.27 0.59
N ARG A 171 5.09 6.32 1.35
CA ARG A 171 5.57 5.02 0.89
C ARG A 171 5.03 3.92 1.79
N VAL A 172 4.45 2.88 1.20
CA VAL A 172 4.10 1.61 1.87
C VAL A 172 5.20 0.61 1.53
N GLY A 173 5.96 0.21 2.53
CA GLY A 173 7.06 -0.75 2.43
C GLY A 173 6.53 -2.19 2.36
N LEU A 174 7.23 -3.04 1.63
CA LEU A 174 6.93 -4.46 1.49
C LEU A 174 8.08 -5.30 2.02
N LEU A 175 7.75 -6.42 2.66
CA LEU A 175 8.71 -7.34 3.23
C LEU A 175 9.51 -8.01 2.10
N ASP A 176 10.85 -7.98 2.21
CA ASP A 176 11.81 -8.66 1.32
C ASP A 176 11.46 -8.59 -0.17
N SER A 177 11.12 -7.39 -0.63
CA SER A 177 10.58 -7.12 -1.97
C SER A 177 11.63 -6.70 -3.01
N ASP A 178 12.93 -6.87 -2.73
CA ASP A 178 14.06 -6.39 -3.57
C ASP A 178 13.95 -4.89 -3.93
N GLY A 179 13.45 -4.09 -2.98
CA GLY A 179 13.30 -2.65 -3.16
C GLY A 179 12.04 -2.23 -3.93
N ILE A 180 11.10 -3.14 -4.16
CA ILE A 180 9.77 -2.82 -4.69
C ILE A 180 8.86 -2.37 -3.54
N PHE A 181 8.13 -1.28 -3.73
CA PHE A 181 7.17 -0.75 -2.76
C PHE A 181 6.04 0.03 -3.46
N LEU A 182 4.96 0.31 -2.72
CA LEU A 182 3.91 1.19 -3.18
C LEU A 182 4.19 2.60 -2.66
N HIS A 183 3.96 3.62 -3.48
CA HIS A 183 4.25 4.99 -3.08
C HIS A 183 3.39 6.02 -3.84
N GLY A 184 3.41 7.25 -3.38
CA GLY A 184 2.81 8.37 -4.09
C GLY A 184 3.58 8.77 -5.36
N THR A 185 3.40 9.99 -5.80
CA THR A 185 4.13 10.52 -6.95
C THR A 185 4.13 12.06 -6.95
N ASN A 186 5.15 12.65 -7.53
CA ASN A 186 5.17 14.06 -7.91
C ASN A 186 4.57 14.34 -9.30
N ARG A 187 4.08 13.30 -10.00
CA ARG A 187 3.55 13.39 -11.37
C ARG A 187 2.15 12.74 -11.47
N PRO A 188 1.11 13.33 -10.85
CA PRO A 188 -0.24 12.73 -10.79
C PRO A 188 -0.89 12.52 -12.17
N ARG A 189 -0.56 13.33 -13.18
CA ARG A 189 -1.07 13.16 -14.56
C ARG A 189 -0.71 11.82 -15.20
N LEU A 190 0.24 11.06 -14.65
CA LEU A 190 0.54 9.70 -15.13
C LEU A 190 -0.61 8.73 -14.93
N PHE A 191 -1.51 8.97 -13.97
CA PHE A 191 -2.68 8.14 -13.74
C PHE A 191 -3.79 8.32 -14.78
N GLU A 192 -3.74 9.41 -15.55
CA GLU A 192 -4.70 9.71 -16.64
C GLU A 192 -4.38 8.95 -17.93
N ARG A 193 -3.18 8.36 -18.02
CA ARG A 193 -2.77 7.62 -19.21
C ARG A 193 -3.49 6.27 -19.30
N GLU A 194 -3.85 5.87 -20.53
CA GLU A 194 -4.38 4.53 -20.80
C GLU A 194 -3.35 3.44 -20.48
N GLY A 195 -2.12 3.59 -20.98
CA GLY A 195 -1.00 2.68 -20.66
C GLY A 195 -0.23 3.19 -19.45
N ARG A 196 -0.31 2.47 -18.33
CA ARG A 196 0.33 2.85 -17.06
C ARG A 196 1.50 1.95 -16.65
N ALA A 197 2.08 1.19 -17.58
CA ALA A 197 3.32 0.42 -17.37
C ALA A 197 4.53 1.31 -17.67
N LEU A 198 4.92 2.20 -16.74
CA LEU A 198 5.84 3.32 -16.99
C LEU A 198 6.93 3.49 -15.92
N SER A 199 6.89 2.77 -14.79
CA SER A 199 7.86 2.92 -13.70
C SER A 199 9.09 2.04 -13.89
N HIS A 200 10.06 2.16 -12.97
CA HIS A 200 11.23 1.29 -12.87
C HIS A 200 10.99 0.09 -11.94
N GLY A 201 9.75 -0.38 -11.83
CA GLY A 201 9.36 -1.56 -11.05
C GLY A 201 8.46 -1.25 -9.86
N CYS A 202 8.69 -0.17 -9.11
CA CYS A 202 7.84 0.24 -8.00
C CYS A 202 6.44 0.69 -8.47
N ILE A 203 5.47 0.63 -7.56
CA ILE A 203 4.06 0.88 -7.84
C ILE A 203 3.67 2.27 -7.34
N ARG A 204 3.37 3.21 -8.27
CA ARG A 204 2.80 4.51 -7.90
C ARG A 204 1.31 4.36 -7.70
N VAL A 205 0.80 4.86 -6.59
CA VAL A 205 -0.63 4.74 -6.22
C VAL A 205 -1.27 6.12 -6.21
N GLU A 206 -2.37 6.29 -6.95
CA GLU A 206 -3.09 7.56 -7.02
C GLU A 206 -3.69 7.94 -5.66
N ARG A 207 -4.41 7.02 -5.01
CA ARG A 207 -5.04 7.21 -3.71
C ARG A 207 -4.12 6.75 -2.57
N ILE A 208 -2.84 7.15 -2.59
CA ILE A 208 -1.85 6.67 -1.62
C ILE A 208 -2.21 7.06 -0.18
N HIS A 209 -2.85 8.23 0.04
CA HIS A 209 -3.29 8.65 1.36
C HIS A 209 -4.36 7.71 1.91
N ASP A 210 -5.37 7.38 1.10
CA ASP A 210 -6.45 6.47 1.50
C ASP A 210 -5.93 5.06 1.76
N LEU A 211 -5.04 4.55 0.88
CA LEU A 211 -4.42 3.25 1.06
C LEU A 211 -3.57 3.21 2.34
N SER A 212 -2.77 4.25 2.59
CA SER A 212 -1.94 4.33 3.81
C SER A 212 -2.80 4.43 5.07
N ALA A 213 -3.88 5.20 5.03
CA ALA A 213 -4.83 5.34 6.13
C ALA A 213 -5.50 3.99 6.45
N TRP A 214 -5.94 3.29 5.41
CA TRP A 214 -6.49 1.95 5.58
C TRP A 214 -5.45 0.98 6.13
N VAL A 215 -4.20 0.97 5.64
CA VAL A 215 -3.12 0.12 6.18
C VAL A 215 -2.89 0.39 7.66
N LEU A 216 -2.91 1.65 8.09
CA LEU A 216 -2.65 2.07 9.47
C LEU A 216 -3.89 2.00 10.37
N ASP A 217 -5.07 1.73 9.81
CA ASP A 217 -6.36 1.74 10.51
C ASP A 217 -6.65 3.08 11.20
N VAL A 218 -6.40 4.19 10.49
CA VAL A 218 -6.62 5.55 10.95
C VAL A 218 -7.42 6.37 9.91
N PRO A 219 -8.02 7.50 10.27
CA PRO A 219 -8.63 8.42 9.31
C PRO A 219 -7.62 8.94 8.27
N ALA A 220 -8.06 9.13 7.02
CA ALA A 220 -7.20 9.67 5.96
C ALA A 220 -6.67 11.08 6.28
N THR A 221 -7.43 11.86 7.07
CA THR A 221 -7.02 13.18 7.58
C THR A 221 -5.75 13.11 8.42
N ASP A 222 -5.60 12.07 9.24
CA ASP A 222 -4.45 11.93 10.14
C ASP A 222 -3.17 11.65 9.34
N VAL A 223 -3.29 10.82 8.30
CA VAL A 223 -2.19 10.56 7.36
C VAL A 223 -1.82 11.81 6.57
N GLN A 224 -2.82 12.61 6.14
CA GLN A 224 -2.60 13.88 5.45
C GLN A 224 -1.88 14.89 6.36
N VAL A 225 -2.31 15.02 7.62
CA VAL A 225 -1.66 15.88 8.61
C VAL A 225 -0.21 15.43 8.84
N ALA A 226 0.02 14.14 9.06
CA ALA A 226 1.37 13.60 9.26
C ALA A 226 2.27 13.86 8.03
N ALA A 227 1.76 13.69 6.83
CA ALA A 227 2.50 14.01 5.59
C ALA A 227 2.77 15.50 5.42
N ALA A 228 1.82 16.37 5.81
CA ALA A 228 1.96 17.82 5.71
C ALA A 228 3.04 18.40 6.64
N THR A 229 3.47 17.66 7.68
CA THR A 229 4.57 18.08 8.57
C THR A 229 5.92 18.18 7.85
N GLY A 230 6.07 17.57 6.67
CA GLY A 230 7.36 17.46 5.97
C GLY A 230 8.36 16.50 6.65
N ARG A 231 8.03 15.95 7.82
CA ARG A 231 8.90 15.05 8.59
C ARG A 231 8.84 13.62 8.02
N THR A 232 9.98 12.96 8.00
CA THR A 232 10.06 11.52 7.71
C THR A 232 9.73 10.75 8.99
N ILE A 233 8.59 10.03 9.00
CA ILE A 233 8.13 9.24 10.14
C ILE A 233 7.82 7.84 9.62
N GLU A 234 8.24 6.81 10.36
CA GLU A 234 7.87 5.40 10.09
C GLU A 234 6.69 5.03 10.98
N LEU A 235 5.62 4.52 10.36
CA LEU A 235 4.39 4.12 11.03
C LEU A 235 4.13 2.64 10.70
N TYR A 236 3.62 1.88 11.66
CA TYR A 236 3.41 0.44 11.51
C TYR A 236 1.92 0.10 11.52
N ALA A 237 1.53 -0.87 10.69
CA ALA A 237 0.18 -1.38 10.67
C ALA A 237 -0.14 -2.11 11.99
N PRO A 238 -1.33 -1.93 12.58
CA PRO A 238 -1.71 -2.58 13.84
C PRO A 238 -1.95 -4.08 13.67
N GLN A 239 -2.10 -4.54 12.44
CA GLN A 239 -2.31 -5.94 12.07
C GLN A 239 -1.63 -6.23 10.74
N GLU A 240 -1.40 -7.51 10.45
CA GLU A 240 -0.79 -7.91 9.19
C GLU A 240 -1.70 -7.54 8.01
N VAL A 241 -1.07 -6.99 6.96
CA VAL A 241 -1.70 -6.71 5.66
C VAL A 241 -0.93 -7.49 4.61
N GLN A 242 -1.58 -8.52 4.05
CA GLN A 242 -1.02 -9.30 2.97
C GLN A 242 -0.98 -8.48 1.68
N VAL A 243 0.01 -8.72 0.83
CA VAL A 243 0.15 -8.03 -0.46
C VAL A 243 0.44 -9.04 -1.56
N VAL A 244 -0.36 -8.96 -2.60
CA VAL A 244 -0.21 -9.77 -3.82
C VAL A 244 0.02 -8.84 -5.01
N LEU A 245 1.18 -8.97 -5.65
CA LEU A 245 1.44 -8.37 -6.94
C LEU A 245 1.20 -9.45 -8.00
N ALA A 246 0.11 -9.33 -8.75
CA ALA A 246 -0.39 -10.35 -9.67
C ALA A 246 -0.43 -9.86 -11.11
N TYR A 247 -0.31 -10.80 -12.05
CA TYR A 247 -0.41 -10.51 -13.48
C TYR A 247 -1.65 -11.20 -14.08
N LEU A 248 -2.83 -10.57 -13.92
CA LEU A 248 -4.14 -11.13 -14.28
C LEU A 248 -4.71 -10.33 -15.45
N THR A 249 -4.59 -10.87 -16.67
CA THR A 249 -5.03 -10.19 -17.89
C THR A 249 -6.52 -10.33 -18.16
N ALA A 250 -7.17 -11.39 -17.70
CA ALA A 250 -8.63 -11.51 -17.65
C ALA A 250 -9.10 -11.17 -16.23
N TRP A 251 -9.60 -9.95 -16.04
CA TRP A 251 -9.97 -9.45 -14.70
C TRP A 251 -11.14 -8.49 -14.77
N PRO A 252 -12.05 -8.48 -13.78
CA PRO A 252 -13.17 -7.54 -13.79
C PRO A 252 -12.71 -6.09 -13.65
N ASP A 253 -13.34 -5.21 -14.41
CA ASP A 253 -13.18 -3.76 -14.28
C ASP A 253 -13.82 -3.23 -12.98
N SER A 254 -13.76 -1.91 -12.77
CA SER A 254 -14.34 -1.26 -11.59
C SER A 254 -15.88 -1.41 -11.50
N MET A 255 -16.53 -1.77 -12.60
CA MET A 255 -17.97 -2.06 -12.65
C MET A 255 -18.29 -3.55 -12.43
N GLY A 256 -17.27 -4.40 -12.26
CA GLY A 256 -17.40 -5.84 -12.11
C GLY A 256 -17.59 -6.60 -13.43
N ARG A 257 -17.41 -5.95 -14.59
CA ARG A 257 -17.51 -6.60 -15.90
C ARG A 257 -16.18 -7.24 -16.26
N MET A 258 -16.20 -8.52 -16.63
CA MET A 258 -14.99 -9.20 -17.09
C MET A 258 -14.38 -8.52 -18.32
N THR A 259 -13.11 -8.18 -18.22
CA THR A 259 -12.36 -7.42 -19.22
C THR A 259 -11.03 -8.09 -19.53
N ILE A 260 -10.63 -8.08 -20.80
CA ILE A 260 -9.28 -8.52 -21.21
C ILE A 260 -8.38 -7.29 -21.24
N HIS A 261 -7.57 -7.16 -20.20
CA HIS A 261 -6.60 -6.08 -20.05
C HIS A 261 -5.42 -6.22 -21.02
N PRO A 262 -4.64 -5.14 -21.25
CA PRO A 262 -3.38 -5.23 -21.99
C PRO A 262 -2.42 -6.26 -21.38
N ASP A 263 -1.50 -6.77 -22.21
CA ASP A 263 -0.41 -7.65 -21.79
C ASP A 263 0.95 -6.89 -21.92
N PRO A 264 1.26 -5.94 -20.99
CA PRO A 264 2.38 -5.03 -21.14
C PRO A 264 3.75 -5.72 -21.08
N TYR A 265 3.82 -6.94 -20.54
CA TYR A 265 5.06 -7.71 -20.43
C TYR A 265 5.10 -8.91 -21.39
N GLY A 266 4.06 -9.14 -22.19
CA GLY A 266 3.98 -10.24 -23.14
C GLY A 266 3.89 -11.62 -22.49
N LEU A 267 3.39 -11.72 -21.25
CA LEU A 267 3.38 -12.98 -20.48
C LEU A 267 2.24 -13.93 -20.86
N ASP A 268 1.30 -13.50 -21.69
CA ASP A 268 0.25 -14.38 -22.24
C ASP A 268 0.64 -15.04 -23.56
N ALA A 269 1.77 -14.64 -24.15
CA ALA A 269 2.25 -15.25 -25.37
C ALA A 269 2.51 -16.76 -25.19
N PRO A 270 2.24 -17.62 -26.20
CA PRO A 270 2.49 -19.07 -26.10
C PRO A 270 3.95 -19.41 -25.76
N SER A 271 4.88 -18.59 -26.24
CA SER A 271 6.32 -18.73 -26.01
C SER A 271 6.82 -18.01 -24.74
N ALA A 272 5.91 -17.35 -23.99
CA ALA A 272 6.32 -16.64 -22.79
C ALA A 272 6.86 -17.62 -21.75
N ARG A 273 8.02 -17.29 -21.19
CA ARG A 273 8.55 -18.02 -20.05
C ARG A 273 7.66 -17.76 -18.84
N GLN A 274 7.18 -18.82 -18.19
CA GLN A 274 6.42 -18.70 -16.95
C GLN A 274 7.30 -18.03 -15.89
N VAL A 275 6.82 -16.91 -15.37
CA VAL A 275 7.48 -16.19 -14.27
C VAL A 275 6.87 -16.74 -12.98
N ARG A 276 7.69 -17.45 -12.19
CA ARG A 276 7.25 -17.98 -10.89
C ARG A 276 6.95 -16.83 -9.93
N VAL A 277 5.87 -16.98 -9.17
CA VAL A 277 5.51 -16.09 -8.09
C VAL A 277 6.52 -16.27 -6.94
N ARG A 278 7.16 -15.19 -6.52
CA ARG A 278 7.99 -15.21 -5.32
C ARG A 278 7.09 -15.06 -4.10
N ARG A 279 7.24 -15.98 -3.13
CA ARG A 279 6.51 -15.95 -1.85
C ARG A 279 7.47 -15.55 -0.74
N VAL A 280 7.11 -14.51 -0.03
CA VAL A 280 7.82 -14.07 1.16
C VAL A 280 6.81 -14.09 2.31
N MET A 281 7.03 -15.01 3.23
CA MET A 281 6.22 -15.10 4.44
C MET A 281 6.99 -14.44 5.59
N ARG A 282 6.31 -13.69 6.45
CA ARG A 282 6.91 -13.39 7.75
C ARG A 282 7.18 -14.72 8.43
N SER A 283 8.42 -14.95 8.86
CA SER A 283 8.62 -15.88 9.96
C SER A 283 7.74 -15.36 11.10
N THR A 284 6.82 -16.17 11.59
CA THR A 284 6.12 -15.88 12.84
C THR A 284 7.18 -15.47 13.84
N PRO A 285 7.04 -14.32 14.52
CA PRO A 285 7.97 -14.01 15.60
C PRO A 285 7.89 -15.17 16.57
N ASP A 286 9.00 -15.88 16.79
CA ASP A 286 9.07 -16.99 17.75
C ASP A 286 8.96 -16.47 19.18
N ASP A 287 8.97 -15.13 19.38
CA ASP A 287 8.91 -14.49 20.69
C ASP A 287 7.70 -13.51 20.76
N PRO A 288 6.69 -13.82 21.60
CA PRO A 288 5.59 -12.90 21.90
C PRO A 288 6.07 -11.55 22.45
N LEU A 289 7.25 -11.47 23.07
CA LEU A 289 7.82 -10.23 23.61
C LEU A 289 8.26 -9.26 22.52
N GLU A 290 8.68 -9.73 21.33
CA GLU A 290 9.02 -8.85 20.20
C GLU A 290 7.77 -8.20 19.60
N VAL A 291 6.64 -8.91 19.57
CA VAL A 291 5.35 -8.38 19.10
C VAL A 291 4.85 -7.30 20.05
N GLU A 292 4.96 -7.52 21.37
CA GLU A 292 4.55 -6.57 22.40
C GLU A 292 5.44 -5.32 22.41
N ALA A 293 6.75 -5.49 22.22
CA ALA A 293 7.70 -4.38 22.14
C ALA A 293 7.45 -3.49 20.91
N ALA A 294 7.16 -4.08 19.74
CA ALA A 294 6.82 -3.35 18.52
C ALA A 294 5.48 -2.59 18.66
N ALA A 295 4.47 -3.20 19.28
CA ALA A 295 3.18 -2.57 19.57
C ALA A 295 3.33 -1.40 20.56
N ARG A 296 4.16 -1.56 21.59
CA ARG A 296 4.46 -0.50 22.57
C ARG A 296 5.17 0.69 21.95
N ALA A 297 6.17 0.46 21.10
CA ALA A 297 6.89 1.51 20.39
C ALA A 297 5.97 2.32 19.47
N THR A 298 4.98 1.67 18.86
CA THR A 298 3.97 2.33 18.00
C THR A 298 3.04 3.22 18.81
N LEU A 299 2.60 2.76 19.99
CA LEU A 299 1.75 3.55 20.90
C LEU A 299 2.49 4.76 21.50
N GLU A 300 3.76 4.61 21.83
CA GLU A 300 4.57 5.72 22.34
C GLU A 300 4.89 6.76 21.24
N ALA A 301 5.09 6.35 20.00
CA ALA A 301 5.26 7.28 18.89
C ALA A 301 3.97 8.06 18.60
N ALA A 302 2.80 7.43 18.69
CA ALA A 302 1.50 8.06 18.49
C ALA A 302 1.13 9.04 19.63
N SER A 303 1.59 8.79 20.88
CA SER A 303 1.30 9.66 22.02
C SER A 303 2.19 10.92 22.11
N ARG A 304 3.25 10.99 21.28
CA ARG A 304 4.17 12.15 21.19
C ARG A 304 3.85 13.07 20.00
N MET A 305 2.79 12.79 19.26
CA MET A 305 2.22 13.64 18.21
C MET A 305 1.10 14.52 18.76
#